data_819108d485b6c15a44b7bbecb3d09155
#
_entry.id   819108d485b6c15a44b7bbecb3d09155
#
_cell.length_a   1.000
_cell.length_b   1.000
_cell.length_c   1.000
_cell.angle_alpha   90.00
_cell.angle_beta   90.00
_cell.angle_gamma   90.00
#
_symmetry.space_group_name_H-M   'P 1'
#
loop_
_entity.id
_entity.type
_entity.pdbx_description
1 polymer ?
#
loop_
_entity_poly.entity_id
_entity_poly.type
_entity_poly.pdbx_seq_one_letter_code
_entity_poly.pdbx_strand_id
1 'polypeptide(L)'
;MCNGTIMDKLISFSIPLMLSGILQLMFNAVDIVVVGRFSGSQALAAVGSTTALINVFTNLFIGISLGANVLAARYYAAGKTKEMSETVHTAIALALVSGVAMAVIGVVFARGALEIMGTPDDVIAKSTLYMRIYFCGMPFFMMYNYGAAILRAVGDTKRPLIFLIVSGVINAILNLFLVIGFHLDVAGVGIATVISQLVSCILVLRCLHHTESSYQLHLAKLRIRSVYLKQIFEVGVPAGIQSTVINISNAMLQSSVNSFGSIAMAGYTASNNIFGFLYVSVNSFTQACMSFTSQNYGVKKLKRMDRVLIDCMILSVVVTLILGSSVYIFGPELLHIYSNQADVIKYGMEIFSYTTVTYFLCGLMDLFPGALRGMGYSTVPMILSIIGTVGVRIIWIYGLFPSHRSLTFLFLSYPVSWIATIIMQVICFWFVRKKIHRTM
;
A
#
# COMPACT_ATOMS: atom_id res chain seq x y z
N MET A 1 -3.87 -20.15 -11.24
CA MET A 1 -2.92 -19.21 -11.86
C MET A 1 -1.95 -19.91 -12.84
N CYS A 2 -1.60 -21.16 -12.63
CA CYS A 2 -0.60 -21.87 -13.44
C CYS A 2 -1.14 -22.50 -14.74
N ASN A 3 -2.44 -22.54 -14.98
CA ASN A 3 -3.07 -23.15 -16.16
C ASN A 3 -4.16 -22.24 -16.74
N GLY A 4 -4.61 -22.49 -18.00
CA GLY A 4 -5.66 -21.74 -18.70
C GLY A 4 -5.24 -20.33 -19.14
N THR A 5 -6.21 -19.49 -19.52
CA THR A 5 -6.00 -18.11 -19.95
C THR A 5 -5.42 -17.25 -18.82
N ILE A 6 -4.48 -16.37 -19.13
CA ILE A 6 -3.82 -15.52 -18.13
C ILE A 6 -4.65 -14.24 -17.93
N MET A 7 -5.04 -13.59 -19.01
CA MET A 7 -5.71 -12.29 -18.99
C MET A 7 -6.98 -12.30 -18.14
N ASP A 8 -7.90 -13.26 -18.37
CA ASP A 8 -9.17 -13.35 -17.64
C ASP A 8 -8.94 -13.55 -16.13
N LYS A 9 -7.93 -14.37 -15.79
CA LYS A 9 -7.58 -14.64 -14.40
C LYS A 9 -6.92 -13.43 -13.72
N LEU A 10 -6.10 -12.67 -14.45
CA LEU A 10 -5.53 -11.42 -13.95
C LEU A 10 -6.62 -10.40 -13.69
N ILE A 11 -7.57 -10.21 -14.59
CA ILE A 11 -8.70 -9.30 -14.41
C ILE A 11 -9.53 -9.72 -13.20
N SER A 12 -9.95 -10.98 -13.14
CA SER A 12 -10.75 -11.53 -12.02
C SER A 12 -10.02 -11.42 -10.67
N PHE A 13 -8.70 -11.47 -10.65
CA PHE A 13 -7.89 -11.32 -9.45
C PHE A 13 -7.69 -9.84 -9.07
N SER A 14 -7.46 -8.97 -10.06
CA SER A 14 -7.12 -7.56 -9.82
C SER A 14 -8.33 -6.71 -9.45
N ILE A 15 -9.53 -6.98 -10.00
CA ILE A 15 -10.75 -6.21 -9.70
C ILE A 15 -11.06 -6.20 -8.19
N PRO A 16 -11.11 -7.34 -7.47
CA PRO A 16 -11.35 -7.32 -6.04
C PRO A 16 -10.25 -6.60 -5.24
N LEU A 17 -9.00 -6.63 -5.70
CA LEU A 17 -7.91 -5.88 -5.08
C LEU A 17 -8.09 -4.36 -5.27
N MET A 18 -8.47 -3.93 -6.47
CA MET A 18 -8.77 -2.52 -6.74
C MET A 18 -9.92 -2.04 -5.88
N LEU A 19 -11.01 -2.80 -5.81
CA LEU A 19 -12.15 -2.48 -4.96
C LEU A 19 -11.77 -2.44 -3.48
N SER A 20 -10.92 -3.35 -3.01
CA SER A 20 -10.43 -3.33 -1.63
C SER A 20 -9.65 -2.06 -1.31
N GLY A 21 -8.77 -1.63 -2.22
CA GLY A 21 -8.00 -0.41 -2.03
C GLY A 21 -8.85 0.85 -2.10
N ILE A 22 -9.81 0.93 -3.02
CA ILE A 22 -10.78 2.05 -3.11
C ILE A 22 -11.60 2.14 -1.82
N LEU A 23 -12.09 1.01 -1.31
CA LEU A 23 -12.85 0.97 -0.05
C LEU A 23 -12.01 1.44 1.14
N GLN A 24 -10.73 1.06 1.21
CA GLN A 24 -9.83 1.55 2.26
C GLN A 24 -9.68 3.07 2.21
N LEU A 25 -9.52 3.66 1.01
CA LEU A 25 -9.47 5.12 0.86
C LEU A 25 -10.79 5.78 1.26
N MET A 26 -11.92 5.19 0.90
CA MET A 26 -13.24 5.69 1.28
C MET A 26 -13.47 5.63 2.79
N PHE A 27 -13.08 4.54 3.46
CA PHE A 27 -13.22 4.44 4.92
C PHE A 27 -12.35 5.45 5.65
N ASN A 28 -11.11 5.66 5.20
CA ASN A 28 -10.27 6.73 5.75
C ASN A 28 -10.91 8.12 5.54
N ALA A 29 -11.53 8.35 4.39
CA ALA A 29 -12.24 9.60 4.14
C ALA A 29 -13.46 9.76 5.06
N VAL A 30 -14.22 8.70 5.32
CA VAL A 30 -15.36 8.72 6.28
C VAL A 30 -14.88 9.06 7.67
N ASP A 31 -13.79 8.45 8.14
CA ASP A 31 -13.19 8.75 9.46
C ASP A 31 -12.85 10.25 9.59
N ILE A 32 -12.18 10.81 8.58
CA ILE A 32 -11.79 12.22 8.54
C ILE A 32 -13.02 13.14 8.53
N VAL A 33 -14.04 12.82 7.73
CA VAL A 33 -15.29 13.61 7.64
C VAL A 33 -16.05 13.59 8.96
N VAL A 34 -16.19 12.42 9.57
CA VAL A 34 -16.91 12.29 10.86
C VAL A 34 -16.19 13.10 11.95
N VAL A 35 -14.87 12.96 12.07
CA VAL A 35 -14.09 13.75 13.04
C VAL A 35 -14.21 15.24 12.77
N GLY A 36 -13.96 15.67 11.53
CA GLY A 36 -13.95 17.10 11.17
C GLY A 36 -15.31 17.77 11.37
N ARG A 37 -16.40 17.05 11.10
CA ARG A 37 -17.76 17.61 11.15
C ARG A 37 -18.38 17.59 12.55
N PHE A 38 -18.06 16.57 13.36
CA PHE A 38 -18.71 16.35 14.66
C PHE A 38 -17.80 16.57 15.88
N SER A 39 -16.49 16.51 15.72
CA SER A 39 -15.51 16.68 16.80
C SER A 39 -14.69 17.98 16.70
N GLY A 40 -14.78 18.70 15.59
CA GLY A 40 -14.16 19.99 15.37
C GLY A 40 -12.72 19.95 14.85
N SER A 41 -12.15 21.14 14.65
CA SER A 41 -10.85 21.32 13.97
C SER A 41 -9.65 20.72 14.73
N GLN A 42 -9.65 20.79 16.07
CA GLN A 42 -8.57 20.22 16.88
C GLN A 42 -8.52 18.69 16.78
N ALA A 43 -9.69 18.03 16.78
CA ALA A 43 -9.78 16.59 16.61
C ALA A 43 -9.34 16.16 15.21
N LEU A 44 -9.73 16.93 14.18
CA LEU A 44 -9.29 16.71 12.81
C LEU A 44 -7.77 16.86 12.68
N ALA A 45 -7.19 17.89 13.27
CA ALA A 45 -5.75 18.10 13.31
C ALA A 45 -5.03 16.96 14.05
N ALA A 46 -5.63 16.45 15.13
CA ALA A 46 -5.08 15.32 15.89
C ALA A 46 -5.00 14.04 15.06
N VAL A 47 -6.05 13.67 14.35
CA VAL A 47 -6.07 12.49 13.47
C VAL A 47 -5.10 12.70 12.30
N GLY A 48 -5.11 13.89 11.69
CA GLY A 48 -4.24 14.22 10.56
C GLY A 48 -2.74 14.15 10.90
N SER A 49 -2.34 14.69 12.05
CA SER A 49 -0.93 14.70 12.48
C SER A 49 -0.35 13.30 12.73
N THR A 50 -1.20 12.35 13.14
CA THR A 50 -0.77 10.96 13.42
C THR A 50 -0.65 10.09 12.18
N THR A 51 -1.33 10.45 11.09
CA THR A 51 -1.42 9.62 9.87
C THR A 51 -0.05 9.33 9.26
N ALA A 52 0.85 10.31 9.23
CA ALA A 52 2.20 10.14 8.67
C ALA A 52 3.01 9.09 9.44
N LEU A 53 3.00 9.16 10.78
CA LEU A 53 3.68 8.19 11.64
C LEU A 53 3.10 6.79 11.49
N ILE A 54 1.78 6.68 11.55
CA ILE A 54 1.07 5.40 11.38
C ILE A 54 1.46 4.77 10.04
N ASN A 55 1.46 5.55 8.95
CA ASN A 55 1.80 5.05 7.61
C ASN A 55 3.24 4.55 7.49
N VAL A 56 4.21 5.20 8.12
CA VAL A 56 5.62 4.74 8.11
C VAL A 56 5.73 3.34 8.70
N PHE A 57 5.13 3.12 9.86
CA PHE A 57 5.18 1.82 10.53
C PHE A 57 4.34 0.76 9.79
N THR A 58 3.12 1.08 9.41
CA THR A 58 2.23 0.12 8.74
C THR A 58 2.78 -0.32 7.38
N ASN A 59 3.34 0.58 6.58
CA ASN A 59 3.89 0.25 5.26
C ASN A 59 5.07 -0.72 5.34
N LEU A 60 5.94 -0.59 6.36
CA LEU A 60 7.02 -1.54 6.56
C LEU A 60 6.50 -2.97 6.78
N PHE A 61 5.52 -3.13 7.66
CA PHE A 61 4.97 -4.44 8.00
C PHE A 61 4.04 -5.01 6.91
N ILE A 62 3.30 -4.14 6.20
CA ILE A 62 2.58 -4.54 4.98
C ILE A 62 3.58 -5.08 3.96
N GLY A 63 4.74 -4.43 3.78
CA GLY A 63 5.83 -4.93 2.93
C GLY A 63 6.28 -6.33 3.34
N ILE A 64 6.44 -6.59 4.65
CA ILE A 64 6.82 -7.93 5.13
C ILE A 64 5.74 -8.97 4.81
N SER A 65 4.45 -8.61 4.86
CA SER A 65 3.35 -9.50 4.48
C SER A 65 3.39 -9.93 3.01
N LEU A 66 3.98 -9.10 2.11
CA LEU A 66 4.23 -9.49 0.71
C LEU A 66 5.21 -10.65 0.61
N GLY A 67 6.20 -10.72 1.52
CA GLY A 67 7.10 -11.87 1.61
C GLY A 67 6.36 -13.17 1.93
N ALA A 68 5.40 -13.11 2.86
CA ALA A 68 4.53 -14.25 3.17
C ALA A 68 3.67 -14.65 1.95
N ASN A 69 3.12 -13.68 1.21
CA ASN A 69 2.38 -13.95 -0.03
C ASN A 69 3.24 -14.68 -1.07
N VAL A 70 4.44 -14.18 -1.34
CA VAL A 70 5.35 -14.77 -2.34
C VAL A 70 5.71 -16.22 -1.97
N LEU A 71 6.05 -16.44 -0.71
CA LEU A 71 6.45 -17.77 -0.24
C LEU A 71 5.28 -18.76 -0.27
N ALA A 72 4.12 -18.35 0.24
CA ALA A 72 2.90 -19.14 0.21
C ALA A 72 2.46 -19.47 -1.23
N ALA A 73 2.49 -18.49 -2.14
CA ALA A 73 2.15 -18.70 -3.55
C ALA A 73 3.05 -19.75 -4.22
N ARG A 74 4.36 -19.68 -3.94
CA ARG A 74 5.36 -20.62 -4.47
C ARG A 74 5.11 -22.05 -4.01
N TYR A 75 4.94 -22.26 -2.70
CA TYR A 75 4.76 -23.59 -2.13
C TYR A 75 3.38 -24.17 -2.47
N TYR A 76 2.34 -23.33 -2.50
CA TYR A 76 1.01 -23.76 -2.91
C TYR A 76 1.00 -24.31 -4.33
N ALA A 77 1.58 -23.58 -5.28
CA ALA A 77 1.63 -23.99 -6.68
C ALA A 77 2.51 -25.23 -6.90
N ALA A 78 3.61 -25.37 -6.13
CA ALA A 78 4.50 -26.51 -6.20
C ALA A 78 3.93 -27.77 -5.52
N GLY A 79 2.73 -27.71 -4.91
CA GLY A 79 2.12 -28.84 -4.19
C GLY A 79 2.85 -29.24 -2.91
N LYS A 80 3.70 -28.36 -2.37
CA LYS A 80 4.50 -28.60 -1.16
C LYS A 80 3.67 -28.31 0.09
N THR A 81 2.83 -29.25 0.48
CA THR A 81 1.83 -29.08 1.55
C THR A 81 2.44 -28.80 2.91
N LYS A 82 3.56 -29.46 3.26
CA LYS A 82 4.25 -29.26 4.53
C LYS A 82 4.85 -27.86 4.62
N GLU A 83 5.59 -27.45 3.59
CA GLU A 83 6.21 -26.11 3.50
C GLU A 83 5.16 -25.01 3.47
N MET A 84 4.04 -25.25 2.78
CA MET A 84 2.90 -24.33 2.76
C MET A 84 2.31 -24.15 4.17
N SER A 85 2.03 -25.24 4.87
CA SER A 85 1.51 -25.19 6.25
C SER A 85 2.47 -24.48 7.19
N GLU A 86 3.76 -24.81 7.16
CA GLU A 86 4.77 -24.12 8.00
C GLU A 86 4.89 -22.62 7.67
N THR A 87 4.76 -22.26 6.40
CA THR A 87 4.76 -20.84 5.98
C THR A 87 3.56 -20.11 6.55
N VAL A 88 2.35 -20.68 6.49
CA VAL A 88 1.12 -20.10 7.03
C VAL A 88 1.25 -19.87 8.54
N HIS A 89 1.67 -20.89 9.28
CA HIS A 89 1.81 -20.80 10.74
C HIS A 89 2.90 -19.80 11.14
N THR A 90 4.03 -19.77 10.43
CA THR A 90 5.10 -18.77 10.65
C THR A 90 4.62 -17.34 10.34
N ALA A 91 3.88 -17.15 9.24
CA ALA A 91 3.37 -15.85 8.84
C ALA A 91 2.36 -15.28 9.85
N ILE A 92 1.40 -16.09 10.31
CA ILE A 92 0.40 -15.66 11.30
C ILE A 92 1.04 -15.45 12.70
N ALA A 93 1.98 -16.29 13.10
CA ALA A 93 2.73 -16.09 14.35
C ALA A 93 3.57 -14.81 14.29
N LEU A 94 4.22 -14.54 13.14
CA LEU A 94 4.95 -13.29 12.91
C LEU A 94 4.02 -12.06 12.95
N ALA A 95 2.84 -12.16 12.35
CA ALA A 95 1.83 -11.10 12.39
C ALA A 95 1.42 -10.76 13.81
N LEU A 96 1.19 -11.77 14.65
CA LEU A 96 0.84 -11.59 16.06
C LEU A 96 1.99 -10.94 16.84
N VAL A 97 3.20 -11.50 16.74
CA VAL A 97 4.38 -10.98 17.46
C VAL A 97 4.72 -9.55 17.03
N SER A 98 4.76 -9.29 15.73
CA SER A 98 5.03 -7.94 15.21
C SER A 98 3.92 -6.96 15.56
N GLY A 99 2.66 -7.38 15.50
CA GLY A 99 1.52 -6.56 15.89
C GLY A 99 1.54 -6.18 17.38
N VAL A 100 1.84 -7.14 18.27
CA VAL A 100 1.99 -6.87 19.71
C VAL A 100 3.19 -5.97 19.97
N ALA A 101 4.34 -6.24 19.35
CA ALA A 101 5.52 -5.38 19.47
C ALA A 101 5.21 -3.93 19.04
N MET A 102 4.50 -3.76 17.91
CA MET A 102 4.07 -2.45 17.43
C MET A 102 3.07 -1.77 18.37
N ALA A 103 2.14 -2.54 18.94
CA ALA A 103 1.21 -2.00 19.94
C ALA A 103 1.96 -1.44 21.15
N VAL A 104 2.91 -2.20 21.69
CA VAL A 104 3.73 -1.75 22.84
C VAL A 104 4.57 -0.52 22.48
N ILE A 105 5.30 -0.57 21.37
CA ILE A 105 6.13 0.55 20.90
C ILE A 105 5.26 1.79 20.65
N GLY A 106 4.15 1.64 19.93
CA GLY A 106 3.26 2.75 19.60
C GLY A 106 2.62 3.39 20.83
N VAL A 107 2.17 2.59 21.81
CA VAL A 107 1.56 3.11 23.04
C VAL A 107 2.60 3.84 23.92
N VAL A 108 3.81 3.28 24.05
CA VAL A 108 4.87 3.85 24.88
C VAL A 108 5.45 5.12 24.26
N PHE A 109 5.78 5.09 22.99
CA PHE A 109 6.51 6.17 22.31
C PHE A 109 5.61 7.16 21.57
N ALA A 110 4.27 7.00 21.58
CA ALA A 110 3.34 7.87 20.85
C ALA A 110 3.61 9.36 21.11
N ARG A 111 3.68 9.77 22.37
CA ARG A 111 3.87 11.17 22.75
C ARG A 111 5.22 11.71 22.31
N GLY A 112 6.31 10.99 22.60
CA GLY A 112 7.66 11.42 22.21
C GLY A 112 7.83 11.54 20.69
N ALA A 113 7.24 10.64 19.91
CA ALA A 113 7.26 10.73 18.46
C ALA A 113 6.52 11.97 17.94
N LEU A 114 5.37 12.31 18.52
CA LEU A 114 4.60 13.52 18.16
C LEU A 114 5.31 14.81 18.57
N GLU A 115 5.99 14.83 19.73
CA GLU A 115 6.82 15.95 20.17
C GLU A 115 7.99 16.20 19.21
N ILE A 116 8.69 15.13 18.76
CA ILE A 116 9.77 15.23 17.77
C ILE A 116 9.24 15.77 16.43
N MET A 117 8.00 15.45 16.05
CA MET A 117 7.37 15.98 14.84
C MET A 117 6.90 17.42 14.96
N GLY A 118 6.99 18.04 16.14
CA GLY A 118 6.54 19.40 16.36
C GLY A 118 5.02 19.57 16.38
N THR A 119 4.29 18.53 16.86
CA THR A 119 2.83 18.61 17.03
C THR A 119 2.48 19.70 18.04
N PRO A 120 1.56 20.65 17.72
CA PRO A 120 1.19 21.75 18.61
C PRO A 120 0.63 21.29 19.96
N ASP A 121 0.89 22.04 21.03
CA ASP A 121 0.53 21.70 22.42
C ASP A 121 -0.98 21.56 22.63
N ASP A 122 -1.79 22.31 21.88
CA ASP A 122 -3.26 22.26 21.94
C ASP A 122 -3.85 21.00 21.31
N VAL A 123 -3.08 20.30 20.49
CA VAL A 123 -3.52 19.10 19.76
C VAL A 123 -2.86 17.82 20.27
N ILE A 124 -1.65 17.92 20.86
CA ILE A 124 -0.79 16.77 21.19
C ILE A 124 -1.47 15.76 22.13
N ALA A 125 -2.31 16.21 23.05
CA ALA A 125 -3.02 15.32 23.97
C ALA A 125 -4.01 14.42 23.21
N LYS A 126 -4.79 14.99 22.30
CA LYS A 126 -5.75 14.25 21.46
C LYS A 126 -5.02 13.34 20.46
N SER A 127 -3.94 13.83 19.85
CA SER A 127 -3.11 13.03 18.93
C SER A 127 -2.50 11.82 19.63
N THR A 128 -1.97 12.01 20.84
CA THR A 128 -1.40 10.92 21.66
C THR A 128 -2.45 9.88 22.01
N LEU A 129 -3.65 10.31 22.43
CA LEU A 129 -4.76 9.41 22.76
C LEU A 129 -5.19 8.59 21.53
N TYR A 130 -5.43 9.26 20.41
CA TYR A 130 -5.81 8.59 19.17
C TYR A 130 -4.75 7.57 18.71
N MET A 131 -3.48 7.99 18.72
CA MET A 131 -2.37 7.14 18.30
C MET A 131 -2.23 5.91 19.20
N ARG A 132 -2.34 6.07 20.53
CA ARG A 132 -2.31 4.94 21.46
C ARG A 132 -3.44 3.95 21.21
N ILE A 133 -4.67 4.43 21.05
CA ILE A 133 -5.82 3.57 20.73
C ILE A 133 -5.59 2.84 19.41
N TYR A 134 -5.16 3.55 18.36
CA TYR A 134 -4.88 2.97 17.06
C TYR A 134 -3.84 1.85 17.13
N PHE A 135 -2.73 2.08 17.85
CA PHE A 135 -1.67 1.08 18.01
C PHE A 135 -2.11 -0.14 18.82
N CYS A 136 -3.07 -0.02 19.73
CA CYS A 136 -3.70 -1.19 20.37
C CYS A 136 -4.40 -2.12 19.36
N GLY A 137 -4.83 -1.60 18.22
CA GLY A 137 -5.40 -2.38 17.11
C GLY A 137 -4.39 -3.07 16.20
N MET A 138 -3.09 -2.76 16.32
CA MET A 138 -2.06 -3.27 15.40
C MET A 138 -1.96 -4.80 15.32
N PRO A 139 -2.13 -5.57 16.41
CA PRO A 139 -2.16 -7.03 16.30
C PRO A 139 -3.24 -7.51 15.34
N PHE A 140 -4.44 -6.95 15.39
CA PHE A 140 -5.57 -7.32 14.55
C PHE A 140 -5.33 -6.90 13.09
N PHE A 141 -4.83 -5.68 12.90
CA PHE A 141 -4.45 -5.16 11.59
C PHE A 141 -3.39 -6.03 10.90
N MET A 142 -2.35 -6.42 11.63
CA MET A 142 -1.28 -7.27 11.09
C MET A 142 -1.81 -8.68 10.76
N MET A 143 -2.59 -9.29 11.64
CA MET A 143 -3.16 -10.62 11.40
C MET A 143 -4.08 -10.63 10.19
N TYR A 144 -4.89 -9.58 9.98
CA TYR A 144 -5.69 -9.44 8.77
C TYR A 144 -4.82 -9.33 7.52
N ASN A 145 -3.80 -8.47 7.51
CA ASN A 145 -2.95 -8.25 6.34
C ASN A 145 -2.19 -9.53 5.93
N TYR A 146 -1.62 -10.25 6.90
CA TYR A 146 -0.91 -11.51 6.61
C TYR A 146 -1.88 -12.62 6.20
N GLY A 147 -3.03 -12.74 6.83
CA GLY A 147 -4.07 -13.69 6.44
C GLY A 147 -4.60 -13.41 5.03
N ALA A 148 -4.86 -12.15 4.71
CA ALA A 148 -5.26 -11.73 3.36
C ALA A 148 -4.13 -11.98 2.33
N ALA A 149 -2.85 -11.81 2.72
CA ALA A 149 -1.71 -12.14 1.87
C ALA A 149 -1.65 -13.64 1.53
N ILE A 150 -1.96 -14.52 2.49
CA ILE A 150 -2.06 -15.97 2.27
C ILE A 150 -3.22 -16.30 1.32
N LEU A 151 -4.40 -15.71 1.51
CA LEU A 151 -5.55 -15.93 0.62
C LEU A 151 -5.24 -15.45 -0.81
N ARG A 152 -4.62 -14.28 -0.96
CA ARG A 152 -4.15 -13.79 -2.27
C ARG A 152 -3.13 -14.73 -2.91
N ALA A 153 -2.23 -15.31 -2.12
CA ALA A 153 -1.22 -16.26 -2.59
C ALA A 153 -1.83 -17.49 -3.27
N VAL A 154 -2.96 -17.96 -2.78
CA VAL A 154 -3.69 -19.11 -3.36
C VAL A 154 -4.68 -18.71 -4.46
N GLY A 155 -4.83 -17.41 -4.71
CA GLY A 155 -5.69 -16.90 -5.78
C GLY A 155 -7.04 -16.35 -5.33
N ASP A 156 -7.29 -16.30 -4.03
CA ASP A 156 -8.55 -15.80 -3.47
C ASP A 156 -8.41 -14.32 -3.05
N THR A 157 -8.92 -13.43 -3.88
CA THR A 157 -9.00 -11.99 -3.60
C THR A 157 -10.41 -11.55 -3.20
N LYS A 158 -11.42 -12.41 -3.42
CA LYS A 158 -12.82 -12.08 -3.13
C LYS A 158 -13.12 -12.11 -1.64
N ARG A 159 -12.65 -13.15 -0.92
CA ARG A 159 -12.88 -13.25 0.53
C ARG A 159 -12.26 -12.09 1.31
N PRO A 160 -10.99 -11.69 1.10
CA PRO A 160 -10.43 -10.48 1.73
C PRO A 160 -11.24 -9.22 1.46
N LEU A 161 -11.75 -9.04 0.23
CA LEU A 161 -12.64 -7.92 -0.10
C LEU A 161 -13.93 -7.94 0.73
N ILE A 162 -14.60 -9.10 0.83
CA ILE A 162 -15.82 -9.25 1.63
C ILE A 162 -15.55 -8.92 3.11
N PHE A 163 -14.45 -9.41 3.66
CA PHE A 163 -14.07 -9.13 5.05
C PHE A 163 -13.84 -7.64 5.28
N LEU A 164 -13.23 -6.95 4.30
CA LEU A 164 -13.03 -5.52 4.34
C LEU A 164 -14.35 -4.74 4.24
N ILE A 165 -15.29 -5.17 3.38
CA ILE A 165 -16.61 -4.55 3.29
C ILE A 165 -17.34 -4.65 4.63
N VAL A 166 -17.39 -5.84 5.22
CA VAL A 166 -18.06 -6.06 6.51
C VAL A 166 -17.44 -5.20 7.61
N SER A 167 -16.10 -5.23 7.73
CA SER A 167 -15.41 -4.45 8.76
C SER A 167 -15.54 -2.95 8.53
N GLY A 168 -15.53 -2.48 7.28
CA GLY A 168 -15.69 -1.08 6.96
C GLY A 168 -17.08 -0.53 7.21
N VAL A 169 -18.14 -1.31 6.95
CA VAL A 169 -19.50 -0.95 7.32
C VAL A 169 -19.64 -0.85 8.83
N ILE A 170 -19.07 -1.81 9.58
CA ILE A 170 -19.03 -1.77 11.04
C ILE A 170 -18.28 -0.54 11.53
N ASN A 171 -17.11 -0.22 10.92
CA ASN A 171 -16.34 0.98 11.25
C ASN A 171 -17.19 2.26 11.08
N ALA A 172 -17.85 2.42 9.93
CA ALA A 172 -18.70 3.60 9.67
C ALA A 172 -19.85 3.72 10.67
N ILE A 173 -20.54 2.62 10.98
CA ILE A 173 -21.63 2.62 11.98
C ILE A 173 -21.08 2.96 13.36
N LEU A 174 -19.98 2.37 13.78
CA LEU A 174 -19.38 2.62 15.10
C LEU A 174 -18.84 4.04 15.20
N ASN A 175 -18.26 4.61 14.14
CA ASN A 175 -17.84 6.00 14.12
C ASN A 175 -18.99 6.94 14.43
N LEU A 176 -20.12 6.78 13.73
CA LEU A 176 -21.30 7.59 13.97
C LEU A 176 -21.84 7.40 15.39
N PHE A 177 -21.90 6.15 15.86
CA PHE A 177 -22.44 5.83 17.19
C PHE A 177 -21.53 6.35 18.33
N LEU A 178 -20.22 6.15 18.24
CA LEU A 178 -19.29 6.56 19.31
C LEU A 178 -18.98 8.05 19.29
N VAL A 179 -18.90 8.68 18.12
CA VAL A 179 -18.58 10.11 18.01
C VAL A 179 -19.83 10.96 18.25
N ILE A 180 -20.97 10.62 17.64
CA ILE A 180 -22.20 11.41 17.75
C ILE A 180 -23.02 11.00 18.98
N GLY A 181 -23.19 9.69 19.23
CA GLY A 181 -24.01 9.19 20.33
C GLY A 181 -23.34 9.32 21.70
N PHE A 182 -22.06 8.98 21.80
CA PHE A 182 -21.31 9.00 23.06
C PHE A 182 -20.36 10.20 23.22
N HIS A 183 -20.23 11.05 22.21
CA HIS A 183 -19.35 12.22 22.21
C HIS A 183 -17.88 11.89 22.58
N LEU A 184 -17.37 10.72 22.15
CA LEU A 184 -16.02 10.25 22.49
C LEU A 184 -14.91 10.90 21.67
N ASP A 185 -15.24 11.86 20.79
CA ASP A 185 -14.26 12.64 20.01
C ASP A 185 -13.27 11.71 19.23
N VAL A 186 -11.97 12.00 19.25
CA VAL A 186 -10.92 11.20 18.61
C VAL A 186 -10.83 9.75 19.14
N ALA A 187 -11.17 9.55 20.41
CA ALA A 187 -11.20 8.21 21.00
C ALA A 187 -12.29 7.34 20.35
N GLY A 188 -13.45 7.92 20.02
CA GLY A 188 -14.53 7.21 19.34
C GLY A 188 -14.10 6.64 17.99
N VAL A 189 -13.39 7.43 17.18
CA VAL A 189 -12.89 6.99 15.87
C VAL A 189 -11.79 5.93 16.04
N GLY A 190 -10.86 6.13 16.98
CA GLY A 190 -9.82 5.14 17.28
C GLY A 190 -10.42 3.79 17.69
N ILE A 191 -11.39 3.78 18.60
CA ILE A 191 -12.08 2.56 19.07
C ILE A 191 -12.85 1.89 17.91
N ALA A 192 -13.59 2.66 17.10
CA ALA A 192 -14.30 2.14 15.93
C ALA A 192 -13.33 1.44 14.96
N THR A 193 -12.18 2.03 14.71
CA THR A 193 -11.12 1.45 13.87
C THR A 193 -10.58 0.15 14.46
N VAL A 194 -10.27 0.10 15.75
CA VAL A 194 -9.78 -1.11 16.42
C VAL A 194 -10.79 -2.25 16.38
N ILE A 195 -12.07 -1.96 16.65
CA ILE A 195 -13.14 -2.96 16.60
C ILE A 195 -13.31 -3.48 15.16
N SER A 196 -13.30 -2.61 14.16
CA SER A 196 -13.41 -3.03 12.77
C SER A 196 -12.23 -3.89 12.32
N GLN A 197 -11.01 -3.56 12.77
CA GLN A 197 -9.82 -4.39 12.55
C GLN A 197 -9.92 -5.76 13.24
N LEU A 198 -10.46 -5.80 14.45
CA LEU A 198 -10.73 -7.06 15.15
C LEU A 198 -11.72 -7.94 14.37
N VAL A 199 -12.79 -7.35 13.83
CA VAL A 199 -13.77 -8.08 13.02
C VAL A 199 -13.12 -8.67 11.76
N SER A 200 -12.34 -7.88 11.01
CA SER A 200 -11.65 -8.38 9.83
C SER A 200 -10.61 -9.47 10.17
N CYS A 201 -9.93 -9.33 11.30
CA CYS A 201 -9.02 -10.35 11.84
C CYS A 201 -9.74 -11.66 12.14
N ILE A 202 -10.87 -11.61 12.85
CA ILE A 202 -11.67 -12.82 13.17
C ILE A 202 -12.15 -13.49 11.89
N LEU A 203 -12.64 -12.73 10.93
CA LEU A 203 -13.15 -13.28 9.66
C LEU A 203 -12.05 -13.98 8.86
N VAL A 204 -10.86 -13.39 8.75
CA VAL A 204 -9.75 -14.00 8.01
C VAL A 204 -9.21 -15.24 8.72
N LEU A 205 -9.06 -15.20 10.05
CA LEU A 205 -8.59 -16.35 10.82
C LEU A 205 -9.60 -17.52 10.78
N ARG A 206 -10.89 -17.22 10.92
CA ARG A 206 -11.96 -18.21 10.78
C ARG A 206 -11.93 -18.83 9.39
N CYS A 207 -11.76 -18.04 8.35
CA CYS A 207 -11.65 -18.53 6.97
C CYS A 207 -10.46 -19.49 6.81
N LEU A 208 -9.27 -19.12 7.32
CA LEU A 208 -8.08 -19.98 7.25
C LEU A 208 -8.21 -21.23 8.11
N HIS A 209 -8.92 -21.16 9.23
CA HIS A 209 -9.11 -22.31 10.14
C HIS A 209 -10.06 -23.37 9.56
N HIS A 210 -11.15 -22.94 8.91
CA HIS A 210 -12.18 -23.85 8.36
C HIS A 210 -11.89 -24.33 6.93
N THR A 211 -10.75 -23.93 6.36
CA THR A 211 -10.37 -24.38 5.02
C THR A 211 -9.78 -25.79 5.07
N GLU A 212 -10.26 -26.69 4.21
CA GLU A 212 -9.72 -28.05 4.06
C GLU A 212 -8.65 -28.08 2.97
N SER A 213 -7.55 -27.37 3.16
CA SER A 213 -6.47 -27.23 2.19
C SER A 213 -5.11 -27.13 2.85
N SER A 214 -4.03 -27.19 2.07
CA SER A 214 -2.65 -27.13 2.56
C SER A 214 -2.32 -25.84 3.32
N TYR A 215 -3.15 -24.78 3.20
CA TYR A 215 -3.02 -23.52 3.92
C TYR A 215 -3.95 -23.39 5.13
N GLN A 216 -4.52 -24.52 5.61
CA GLN A 216 -5.31 -24.53 6.83
C GLN A 216 -4.50 -24.08 8.04
N LEU A 217 -5.10 -23.17 8.82
CA LEU A 217 -4.52 -22.67 10.05
C LEU A 217 -4.97 -23.50 11.26
N HIS A 218 -4.01 -24.09 11.96
CA HIS A 218 -4.23 -24.74 13.24
C HIS A 218 -3.61 -23.89 14.36
N LEU A 219 -4.41 -23.27 15.19
CA LEU A 219 -3.92 -22.36 16.25
C LEU A 219 -2.92 -23.05 17.20
N ALA A 220 -3.13 -24.35 17.50
CA ALA A 220 -2.21 -25.13 18.33
C ALA A 220 -0.82 -25.39 17.68
N LYS A 221 -0.69 -25.18 16.37
CA LYS A 221 0.56 -25.36 15.63
C LYS A 221 1.28 -24.04 15.33
N LEU A 222 0.81 -22.93 15.88
CA LEU A 222 1.44 -21.63 15.69
C LEU A 222 2.86 -21.65 16.23
N ARG A 223 3.82 -21.43 15.34
CA ARG A 223 5.24 -21.36 15.68
C ARG A 223 6.00 -20.62 14.59
N ILE A 224 7.06 -19.93 14.98
CA ILE A 224 7.98 -19.26 14.05
C ILE A 224 9.10 -20.24 13.71
N ARG A 225 9.17 -20.60 12.44
CA ARG A 225 10.27 -21.40 11.89
C ARG A 225 11.28 -20.47 11.25
N SER A 226 12.51 -20.46 11.74
CA SER A 226 13.58 -19.56 11.29
C SER A 226 13.85 -19.62 9.78
N VAL A 227 13.72 -20.81 9.17
CA VAL A 227 13.92 -21.00 7.74
C VAL A 227 12.89 -20.20 6.91
N TYR A 228 11.59 -20.30 7.26
CA TYR A 228 10.53 -19.59 6.55
C TYR A 228 10.50 -18.13 6.93
N LEU A 229 10.78 -17.77 8.17
CA LEU A 229 10.93 -16.39 8.63
C LEU A 229 12.00 -15.64 7.82
N LYS A 230 13.18 -16.26 7.65
CA LYS A 230 14.26 -15.69 6.85
C LYS A 230 13.82 -15.43 5.41
N GLN A 231 13.15 -16.40 4.79
CA GLN A 231 12.67 -16.27 3.42
C GLN A 231 11.57 -15.19 3.29
N ILE A 232 10.67 -15.07 4.27
CA ILE A 232 9.67 -14.00 4.33
C ILE A 232 10.37 -12.63 4.41
N PHE A 233 11.39 -12.50 5.26
CA PHE A 233 12.14 -11.27 5.44
C PHE A 233 13.00 -10.89 4.22
N GLU A 234 13.62 -11.86 3.54
CA GLU A 234 14.40 -11.62 2.32
C GLU A 234 13.59 -10.94 1.20
N VAL A 235 12.30 -11.21 1.15
CA VAL A 235 11.39 -10.57 0.19
C VAL A 235 10.69 -9.37 0.79
N GLY A 236 10.18 -9.50 2.00
CA GLY A 236 9.26 -8.54 2.61
C GLY A 236 9.94 -7.30 3.16
N VAL A 237 11.07 -7.43 3.83
CA VAL A 237 11.78 -6.27 4.43
C VAL A 237 12.24 -5.29 3.34
N PRO A 238 12.90 -5.72 2.25
CA PRO A 238 13.23 -4.79 1.17
C PRO A 238 12.00 -4.13 0.56
N ALA A 239 10.88 -4.84 0.41
CA ALA A 239 9.64 -4.27 -0.10
C ALA A 239 9.08 -3.18 0.80
N GLY A 240 9.09 -3.40 2.12
CA GLY A 240 8.65 -2.42 3.11
C GLY A 240 9.56 -1.18 3.16
N ILE A 241 10.87 -1.37 3.14
CA ILE A 241 11.85 -0.27 3.08
C ILE A 241 11.63 0.56 1.81
N GLN A 242 11.47 -0.08 0.65
CA GLN A 242 11.20 0.63 -0.60
C GLN A 242 9.98 1.52 -0.50
N SER A 243 8.85 1.00 0.01
CA SER A 243 7.62 1.77 0.16
C SER A 243 7.79 2.96 1.11
N THR A 244 8.47 2.76 2.23
CA THR A 244 8.75 3.82 3.21
C THR A 244 9.62 4.93 2.62
N VAL A 245 10.71 4.58 1.92
CA VAL A 245 11.64 5.55 1.34
C VAL A 245 10.99 6.34 0.20
N ILE A 246 10.13 5.70 -0.61
CA ILE A 246 9.35 6.39 -1.65
C ILE A 246 8.38 7.40 -1.03
N ASN A 247 7.72 7.07 0.08
CA ASN A 247 6.84 8.00 0.79
C ASN A 247 7.60 9.20 1.34
N ILE A 248 8.81 9.01 1.86
CA ILE A 248 9.69 10.12 2.25
C ILE A 248 10.01 11.02 1.06
N SER A 249 10.31 10.44 -0.10
CA SER A 249 10.56 11.21 -1.33
C SER A 249 9.33 12.05 -1.77
N ASN A 250 8.13 11.50 -1.63
CA ASN A 250 6.91 12.25 -1.89
C ASN A 250 6.72 13.42 -0.91
N ALA A 251 7.09 13.24 0.36
CA ALA A 251 7.08 14.32 1.36
C ALA A 251 8.08 15.44 1.03
N MET A 252 9.26 15.10 0.47
CA MET A 252 10.23 16.10 0.00
C MET A 252 9.67 16.95 -1.17
N LEU A 253 8.97 16.31 -2.12
CA LEU A 253 8.28 17.04 -3.19
C LEU A 253 7.19 17.94 -2.64
N GLN A 254 6.38 17.46 -1.68
CA GLN A 254 5.38 18.26 -0.97
C GLN A 254 6.01 19.51 -0.34
N SER A 255 7.15 19.35 0.35
CA SER A 255 7.87 20.47 0.95
C SER A 255 8.30 21.51 -0.09
N SER A 256 8.72 21.06 -1.27
CA SER A 256 9.07 21.97 -2.39
C SER A 256 7.85 22.71 -2.94
N VAL A 257 6.69 22.05 -3.04
CA VAL A 257 5.43 22.69 -3.43
C VAL A 257 5.00 23.75 -2.41
N ASN A 258 5.20 23.48 -1.12
CA ASN A 258 4.86 24.42 -0.04
C ASN A 258 5.56 25.78 -0.18
N SER A 259 6.74 25.82 -0.83
CA SER A 259 7.47 27.07 -1.11
C SER A 259 6.77 27.99 -2.11
N PHE A 260 5.74 27.53 -2.83
CA PHE A 260 4.91 28.34 -3.74
C PHE A 260 3.67 28.94 -3.06
N GLY A 261 3.48 28.68 -1.77
CA GLY A 261 2.40 29.25 -0.98
C GLY A 261 1.20 28.30 -0.79
N SER A 262 0.27 28.75 0.05
CA SER A 262 -0.84 27.92 0.54
C SER A 262 -1.82 27.48 -0.56
N ILE A 263 -2.00 28.30 -1.60
CA ILE A 263 -2.91 27.99 -2.72
C ILE A 263 -2.36 26.83 -3.55
N ALA A 264 -1.06 26.89 -3.90
CA ALA A 264 -0.38 25.82 -4.62
C ALA A 264 -0.36 24.50 -3.80
N MET A 265 -0.12 24.62 -2.48
CA MET A 265 -0.17 23.49 -1.55
C MET A 265 -1.57 22.84 -1.51
N ALA A 266 -2.63 23.65 -1.49
CA ALA A 266 -4.01 23.15 -1.51
C ALA A 266 -4.33 22.41 -2.83
N GLY A 267 -3.93 22.97 -3.97
CA GLY A 267 -4.08 22.31 -5.28
C GLY A 267 -3.33 20.98 -5.38
N TYR A 268 -2.09 20.95 -4.90
CA TYR A 268 -1.27 19.73 -4.85
C TYR A 268 -1.90 18.66 -3.93
N THR A 269 -2.38 19.05 -2.76
CA THR A 269 -2.99 18.12 -1.80
C THR A 269 -4.28 17.50 -2.38
N ALA A 270 -5.14 18.32 -3.00
CA ALA A 270 -6.34 17.84 -3.67
C ALA A 270 -5.99 16.84 -4.80
N SER A 271 -4.99 17.17 -5.62
CA SER A 271 -4.52 16.30 -6.69
C SER A 271 -3.95 14.98 -6.18
N ASN A 272 -3.16 14.99 -5.10
CA ASN A 272 -2.61 13.78 -4.49
C ASN A 272 -3.68 12.84 -3.95
N ASN A 273 -4.76 13.36 -3.38
CA ASN A 273 -5.88 12.52 -2.95
C ASN A 273 -6.53 11.81 -4.14
N ILE A 274 -6.66 12.48 -5.28
CA ILE A 274 -7.19 11.88 -6.51
C ILE A 274 -6.20 10.85 -7.09
N PHE A 275 -4.89 11.13 -7.07
CA PHE A 275 -3.86 10.17 -7.48
C PHE A 275 -3.85 8.90 -6.62
N GLY A 276 -4.27 8.98 -5.36
CA GLY A 276 -4.44 7.81 -4.51
C GLY A 276 -5.34 6.75 -5.15
N PHE A 277 -6.42 7.13 -5.82
CA PHE A 277 -7.33 6.21 -6.52
C PHE A 277 -6.66 5.59 -7.77
N LEU A 278 -5.86 6.36 -8.51
CA LEU A 278 -5.09 5.83 -9.64
C LEU A 278 -4.05 4.82 -9.16
N TYR A 279 -3.34 5.15 -8.06
CA TYR A 279 -2.30 4.30 -7.50
C TYR A 279 -2.84 2.95 -7.00
N VAL A 280 -4.05 2.92 -6.45
CA VAL A 280 -4.71 1.66 -6.07
C VAL A 280 -4.80 0.68 -7.25
N SER A 281 -5.11 1.19 -8.45
CA SER A 281 -5.17 0.36 -9.65
C SER A 281 -3.80 -0.21 -10.03
N VAL A 282 -2.77 0.64 -10.03
CA VAL A 282 -1.36 0.24 -10.26
C VAL A 282 -0.92 -0.84 -9.28
N ASN A 283 -1.13 -0.60 -7.99
CA ASN A 283 -0.75 -1.53 -6.93
C ASN A 283 -1.46 -2.88 -7.06
N SER A 284 -2.71 -2.90 -7.51
CA SER A 284 -3.47 -4.13 -7.72
C SER A 284 -2.86 -5.01 -8.82
N PHE A 285 -2.44 -4.41 -9.94
CA PHE A 285 -1.74 -5.16 -10.99
C PHE A 285 -0.34 -5.61 -10.55
N THR A 286 0.36 -4.82 -9.77
CA THR A 286 1.67 -5.20 -9.18
C THR A 286 1.53 -6.41 -8.26
N GLN A 287 0.53 -6.43 -7.37
CA GLN A 287 0.25 -7.57 -6.51
C GLN A 287 -0.19 -8.81 -7.30
N ALA A 288 -1.00 -8.63 -8.35
CA ALA A 288 -1.37 -9.71 -9.26
C ALA A 288 -0.13 -10.29 -9.96
N CYS A 289 0.69 -9.43 -10.57
CA CYS A 289 1.94 -9.83 -11.22
C CYS A 289 2.84 -10.62 -10.27
N MET A 290 3.05 -10.13 -9.05
CA MET A 290 3.85 -10.80 -8.02
C MET A 290 3.31 -12.18 -7.67
N SER A 291 2.00 -12.31 -7.39
CA SER A 291 1.39 -13.59 -6.97
C SER A 291 1.39 -14.61 -8.10
N PHE A 292 1.04 -14.19 -9.33
CA PHE A 292 1.06 -15.08 -10.50
C PHE A 292 2.46 -15.50 -10.87
N THR A 293 3.44 -14.59 -10.83
CA THR A 293 4.84 -14.90 -11.08
C THR A 293 5.37 -15.88 -10.05
N SER A 294 5.07 -15.69 -8.76
CA SER A 294 5.53 -16.58 -7.70
C SER A 294 4.96 -17.99 -7.83
N GLN A 295 3.69 -18.14 -8.16
CA GLN A 295 3.09 -19.44 -8.42
C GLN A 295 3.74 -20.13 -9.63
N ASN A 296 3.91 -19.41 -10.74
CA ASN A 296 4.51 -19.98 -11.95
C ASN A 296 6.00 -20.29 -11.77
N TYR A 297 6.70 -19.51 -10.94
CA TYR A 297 8.08 -19.81 -10.52
C TYR A 297 8.16 -21.11 -9.72
N GLY A 298 7.22 -21.35 -8.80
CA GLY A 298 7.15 -22.59 -8.01
C GLY A 298 7.01 -23.85 -8.85
N VAL A 299 6.33 -23.78 -10.00
CA VAL A 299 6.15 -24.88 -10.95
C VAL A 299 7.08 -24.81 -12.17
N LYS A 300 8.08 -23.93 -12.14
CA LYS A 300 9.10 -23.73 -13.21
C LYS A 300 8.53 -23.38 -14.59
N LYS A 301 7.38 -22.73 -14.69
CA LYS A 301 6.74 -22.30 -15.94
C LYS A 301 7.27 -20.92 -16.39
N LEU A 302 8.55 -20.85 -16.78
CA LEU A 302 9.25 -19.58 -17.06
C LEU A 302 8.60 -18.76 -18.20
N LYS A 303 8.24 -19.40 -19.32
CA LYS A 303 7.56 -18.71 -20.43
C LYS A 303 6.22 -18.08 -19.99
N ARG A 304 5.52 -18.74 -19.05
CA ARG A 304 4.27 -18.23 -18.52
C ARG A 304 4.48 -17.03 -17.59
N MET A 305 5.59 -16.98 -16.85
CA MET A 305 5.96 -15.81 -16.04
C MET A 305 6.18 -14.57 -16.91
N ASP A 306 6.90 -14.72 -18.04
CA ASP A 306 7.11 -13.62 -18.99
C ASP A 306 5.79 -13.11 -19.56
N ARG A 307 4.89 -14.04 -19.89
CA ARG A 307 3.56 -13.67 -20.40
C ARG A 307 2.72 -12.96 -19.32
N VAL A 308 2.78 -13.40 -18.05
CA VAL A 308 2.12 -12.73 -16.93
C VAL A 308 2.58 -11.27 -16.81
N LEU A 309 3.90 -11.03 -16.89
CA LEU A 309 4.43 -9.66 -16.84
C LEU A 309 3.90 -8.81 -18.00
N ILE A 310 3.93 -9.34 -19.23
CA ILE A 310 3.45 -8.62 -20.42
C ILE A 310 1.95 -8.32 -20.29
N ASP A 311 1.13 -9.29 -19.91
CA ASP A 311 -0.32 -9.10 -19.76
C ASP A 311 -0.63 -8.10 -18.63
N CYS A 312 0.12 -8.10 -17.52
CA CYS A 312 0.01 -7.09 -16.47
C CYS A 312 0.43 -5.69 -16.96
N MET A 313 1.49 -5.59 -17.80
CA MET A 313 1.90 -4.31 -18.39
C MET A 313 0.80 -3.75 -19.29
N ILE A 314 0.21 -4.57 -20.16
CA ILE A 314 -0.89 -4.16 -21.04
C ILE A 314 -2.08 -3.67 -20.20
N LEU A 315 -2.53 -4.46 -19.22
CA LEU A 315 -3.64 -4.07 -18.34
C LEU A 315 -3.36 -2.80 -17.56
N SER A 316 -2.17 -2.68 -16.98
CA SER A 316 -1.78 -1.50 -16.22
C SER A 316 -1.76 -0.25 -17.11
N VAL A 317 -1.17 -0.32 -18.31
CA VAL A 317 -1.14 0.80 -19.26
C VAL A 317 -2.55 1.19 -19.69
N VAL A 318 -3.37 0.22 -20.13
CA VAL A 318 -4.74 0.49 -20.61
C VAL A 318 -5.59 1.12 -19.49
N VAL A 319 -5.60 0.50 -18.31
CA VAL A 319 -6.44 0.98 -17.19
C VAL A 319 -5.97 2.34 -16.69
N THR A 320 -4.65 2.55 -16.55
CA THR A 320 -4.13 3.84 -16.08
C THR A 320 -4.29 4.95 -17.11
N LEU A 321 -4.23 4.66 -18.41
CA LEU A 321 -4.54 5.64 -19.46
C LEU A 321 -6.03 6.02 -19.44
N ILE A 322 -6.94 5.04 -19.32
CA ILE A 322 -8.38 5.31 -19.22
C ILE A 322 -8.68 6.15 -17.98
N LEU A 323 -8.22 5.72 -16.81
CA LEU A 323 -8.46 6.44 -15.56
C LEU A 323 -7.77 7.80 -15.53
N GLY A 324 -6.51 7.89 -15.98
CA GLY A 324 -5.76 9.14 -16.04
C GLY A 324 -6.39 10.15 -17.00
N SER A 325 -6.84 9.71 -18.18
CA SER A 325 -7.58 10.56 -19.11
C SER A 325 -8.92 11.02 -18.52
N SER A 326 -9.63 10.12 -17.83
CA SER A 326 -10.88 10.48 -17.14
C SER A 326 -10.64 11.52 -16.05
N VAL A 327 -9.58 11.36 -15.23
CA VAL A 327 -9.19 12.33 -14.21
C VAL A 327 -8.81 13.68 -14.83
N TYR A 328 -8.15 13.69 -15.99
CA TYR A 328 -7.82 14.94 -16.67
C TYR A 328 -9.06 15.65 -17.24
N ILE A 329 -9.96 14.90 -17.90
CA ILE A 329 -11.17 15.44 -18.52
C ILE A 329 -12.15 15.99 -17.46
N PHE A 330 -12.39 15.22 -16.39
CA PHE A 330 -13.26 15.61 -15.27
C PHE A 330 -12.48 16.29 -14.13
N GLY A 331 -11.26 16.75 -14.40
CA GLY A 331 -10.37 17.34 -13.41
C GLY A 331 -10.95 18.53 -12.66
N PRO A 332 -11.54 19.52 -13.35
CA PRO A 332 -12.14 20.66 -12.68
C PRO A 332 -13.24 20.24 -11.69
N GLU A 333 -14.14 19.34 -12.09
CA GLU A 333 -15.24 18.84 -11.25
C GLU A 333 -14.71 18.05 -10.05
N LEU A 334 -13.70 17.20 -10.26
CA LEU A 334 -13.06 16.43 -9.19
C LEU A 334 -12.35 17.35 -8.18
N LEU A 335 -11.68 18.39 -8.64
CA LEU A 335 -11.02 19.37 -7.78
C LEU A 335 -12.02 20.27 -7.05
N HIS A 336 -13.18 20.55 -7.65
CA HIS A 336 -14.27 21.27 -6.99
C HIS A 336 -14.81 20.56 -5.75
N ILE A 337 -14.68 19.24 -5.66
CA ILE A 337 -15.03 18.47 -4.44
C ILE A 337 -14.18 18.94 -3.24
N TYR A 338 -12.94 19.37 -3.50
CA TYR A 338 -11.98 19.79 -2.47
C TYR A 338 -11.93 21.29 -2.24
N SER A 339 -12.13 22.11 -3.29
CA SER A 339 -12.07 23.57 -3.18
C SER A 339 -12.89 24.27 -4.27
N ASN A 340 -13.58 25.35 -3.89
CA ASN A 340 -14.28 26.23 -4.82
C ASN A 340 -13.40 27.39 -5.34
N GLN A 341 -12.14 27.49 -4.89
CA GLN A 341 -11.24 28.58 -5.31
C GLN A 341 -10.65 28.27 -6.68
N ALA A 342 -10.84 29.18 -7.64
CA ALA A 342 -10.37 29.01 -9.02
C ALA A 342 -8.86 28.80 -9.13
N ASP A 343 -8.07 29.50 -8.30
CA ASP A 343 -6.62 29.34 -8.29
C ASP A 343 -6.15 27.98 -7.78
N VAL A 344 -6.84 27.40 -6.78
CA VAL A 344 -6.57 26.02 -6.30
C VAL A 344 -6.82 25.02 -7.41
N ILE A 345 -7.95 25.17 -8.12
CA ILE A 345 -8.30 24.30 -9.26
C ILE A 345 -7.28 24.44 -10.39
N LYS A 346 -6.85 25.68 -10.69
CA LYS A 346 -5.82 25.95 -11.70
C LYS A 346 -4.51 25.20 -11.39
N TYR A 347 -4.00 25.29 -10.17
CA TYR A 347 -2.80 24.56 -9.76
C TYR A 347 -3.00 23.03 -9.79
N GLY A 348 -4.17 22.55 -9.37
CA GLY A 348 -4.51 21.13 -9.48
C GLY A 348 -4.52 20.64 -10.93
N MET A 349 -5.10 21.41 -11.85
CA MET A 349 -5.11 21.09 -13.28
C MET A 349 -3.72 21.16 -13.92
N GLU A 350 -2.86 22.05 -13.47
CA GLU A 350 -1.46 22.09 -13.90
C GLU A 350 -0.75 20.77 -13.57
N ILE A 351 -0.94 20.24 -12.36
CA ILE A 351 -0.39 18.93 -11.97
C ILE A 351 -0.98 17.82 -12.86
N PHE A 352 -2.29 17.80 -13.07
CA PHE A 352 -2.95 16.78 -13.87
C PHE A 352 -2.42 16.74 -15.30
N SER A 353 -2.13 17.88 -15.91
CA SER A 353 -1.64 17.97 -17.28
C SER A 353 -0.32 17.20 -17.51
N TYR A 354 0.54 17.14 -16.51
CA TYR A 354 1.84 16.47 -16.61
C TYR A 354 1.84 15.05 -16.03
N THR A 355 0.99 14.79 -15.06
CA THR A 355 1.07 13.56 -14.26
C THR A 355 0.06 12.50 -14.70
N THR A 356 -1.19 12.88 -15.01
CA THR A 356 -2.25 11.90 -15.31
C THR A 356 -1.98 11.09 -16.56
N VAL A 357 -1.55 11.77 -17.65
CA VAL A 357 -1.26 11.11 -18.92
C VAL A 357 -0.01 10.23 -18.83
N THR A 358 0.97 10.62 -18.02
CA THR A 358 2.21 9.87 -17.82
C THR A 358 2.11 8.82 -16.70
N TYR A 359 0.96 8.71 -16.01
CA TYR A 359 0.80 7.83 -14.84
C TYR A 359 0.98 6.33 -15.16
N PHE A 360 0.79 5.92 -16.42
CA PHE A 360 1.10 4.57 -16.87
C PHE A 360 2.57 4.19 -16.64
N LEU A 361 3.49 5.17 -16.66
CA LEU A 361 4.91 4.95 -16.34
C LEU A 361 5.09 4.52 -14.88
N CYS A 362 4.32 5.10 -13.95
CA CYS A 362 4.29 4.66 -12.56
C CYS A 362 3.89 3.18 -12.45
N GLY A 363 2.88 2.77 -13.22
CA GLY A 363 2.45 1.36 -13.29
C GLY A 363 3.55 0.44 -13.81
N LEU A 364 4.20 0.81 -14.90
CA LEU A 364 5.31 0.03 -15.46
C LEU A 364 6.49 -0.05 -14.48
N MET A 365 6.82 1.04 -13.81
CA MET A 365 7.89 1.11 -12.81
C MET A 365 7.68 0.09 -11.68
N ASP A 366 6.45 -0.10 -11.20
CA ASP A 366 6.15 -0.98 -10.06
C ASP A 366 5.99 -2.45 -10.47
N LEU A 367 5.66 -2.74 -11.73
CA LEU A 367 5.45 -4.12 -12.21
C LEU A 367 6.73 -4.95 -12.23
N PHE A 368 7.87 -4.37 -12.62
CA PHE A 368 9.16 -5.09 -12.66
C PHE A 368 9.62 -5.53 -11.27
N PRO A 369 9.64 -4.66 -10.23
CA PRO A 369 9.88 -5.10 -8.85
C PRO A 369 8.87 -6.14 -8.38
N GLY A 370 7.59 -6.03 -8.77
CA GLY A 370 6.57 -7.02 -8.48
C GLY A 370 6.91 -8.40 -9.03
N ALA A 371 7.27 -8.49 -10.30
CA ALA A 371 7.71 -9.72 -10.94
C ALA A 371 9.00 -10.29 -10.31
N LEU A 372 10.00 -9.44 -10.05
CA LEU A 372 11.25 -9.85 -9.42
C LEU A 372 11.04 -10.38 -8.01
N ARG A 373 10.18 -9.74 -7.21
CA ARG A 373 9.77 -10.24 -5.88
C ARG A 373 9.06 -11.59 -5.97
N GLY A 374 8.18 -11.78 -6.95
CA GLY A 374 7.55 -13.06 -7.23
C GLY A 374 8.55 -14.18 -7.47
N MET A 375 9.70 -13.88 -8.06
CA MET A 375 10.81 -14.81 -8.22
C MET A 375 11.72 -14.94 -6.98
N GLY A 376 11.51 -14.12 -5.93
CA GLY A 376 12.29 -14.09 -4.69
C GLY A 376 13.43 -13.07 -4.68
N TYR A 377 13.57 -12.24 -5.71
CA TYR A 377 14.56 -11.17 -5.76
C TYR A 377 13.92 -9.86 -5.34
N SER A 378 14.21 -9.36 -4.14
CA SER A 378 13.61 -8.13 -3.60
C SER A 378 14.61 -7.03 -3.31
N THR A 379 15.81 -7.38 -2.85
CA THR A 379 16.83 -6.40 -2.44
C THR A 379 17.34 -5.56 -3.61
N VAL A 380 17.71 -6.19 -4.73
CA VAL A 380 18.22 -5.46 -5.90
C VAL A 380 17.15 -4.53 -6.50
N PRO A 381 15.92 -4.99 -6.77
CA PRO A 381 14.84 -4.09 -7.21
C PRO A 381 14.58 -2.93 -6.25
N MET A 382 14.64 -3.16 -4.93
CA MET A 382 14.50 -2.10 -3.93
C MET A 382 15.58 -1.03 -4.12
N ILE A 383 16.86 -1.43 -4.18
CA ILE A 383 17.98 -0.49 -4.34
C ILE A 383 17.83 0.32 -5.64
N LEU A 384 17.50 -0.33 -6.75
CA LEU A 384 17.31 0.32 -8.04
C LEU A 384 16.12 1.29 -8.03
N SER A 385 15.00 0.93 -7.36
CA SER A 385 13.86 1.83 -7.20
C SER A 385 14.22 3.05 -6.33
N ILE A 386 15.00 2.86 -5.27
CA ILE A 386 15.45 3.97 -4.41
C ILE A 386 16.38 4.90 -5.22
N ILE A 387 17.35 4.37 -5.93
CA ILE A 387 18.27 5.18 -6.76
C ILE A 387 17.49 5.91 -7.86
N GLY A 388 16.66 5.20 -8.62
CA GLY A 388 15.94 5.74 -9.76
C GLY A 388 14.83 6.73 -9.37
N THR A 389 14.06 6.43 -8.33
CA THR A 389 12.97 7.33 -7.92
C THR A 389 13.46 8.40 -6.98
N VAL A 390 14.08 8.00 -5.86
CA VAL A 390 14.45 8.95 -4.80
C VAL A 390 15.72 9.70 -5.16
N GLY A 391 16.74 9.01 -5.67
CA GLY A 391 18.01 9.63 -6.08
C GLY A 391 17.83 10.68 -7.18
N VAL A 392 17.04 10.34 -8.22
CA VAL A 392 16.74 11.29 -9.31
C VAL A 392 15.96 12.49 -8.78
N ARG A 393 14.97 12.30 -7.88
CA ARG A 393 14.20 13.39 -7.30
C ARG A 393 15.05 14.28 -6.38
N ILE A 394 15.98 13.73 -5.62
CA ILE A 394 16.93 14.52 -4.81
C ILE A 394 17.78 15.39 -5.71
N ILE A 395 18.38 14.84 -6.76
CA ILE A 395 19.16 15.61 -7.73
C ILE A 395 18.30 16.67 -8.39
N TRP A 396 17.06 16.35 -8.73
CA TRP A 396 16.12 17.30 -9.34
C TRP A 396 15.79 18.46 -8.42
N ILE A 397 15.39 18.15 -7.17
CA ILE A 397 14.94 19.17 -6.20
C ILE A 397 16.09 20.08 -5.75
N TYR A 398 17.26 19.51 -5.45
CA TYR A 398 18.37 20.29 -4.90
C TYR A 398 19.38 20.78 -5.95
N GLY A 399 19.50 20.11 -7.09
CA GLY A 399 20.43 20.45 -8.15
C GLY A 399 19.83 21.33 -9.25
N LEU A 400 18.67 20.94 -9.79
CA LEU A 400 18.11 21.57 -10.99
C LEU A 400 16.99 22.58 -10.68
N PHE A 401 16.10 22.24 -9.74
CA PHE A 401 14.95 23.07 -9.39
C PHE A 401 15.30 24.48 -8.89
N PRO A 402 16.39 24.73 -8.12
CA PRO A 402 16.75 26.09 -7.70
C PRO A 402 16.99 27.05 -8.87
N SER A 403 17.45 26.53 -10.01
CA SER A 403 17.72 27.32 -11.23
C SER A 403 16.46 27.50 -12.10
N HIS A 404 15.43 26.67 -11.92
CA HIS A 404 14.21 26.67 -12.74
C HIS A 404 12.98 26.57 -11.84
N ARG A 405 12.74 27.60 -11.01
CA ARG A 405 11.66 27.63 -10.01
C ARG A 405 10.28 27.77 -10.66
N SER A 406 9.73 26.65 -11.12
CA SER A 406 8.34 26.56 -11.55
C SER A 406 7.71 25.24 -11.10
N LEU A 407 6.40 25.23 -10.84
CA LEU A 407 5.66 24.00 -10.48
C LEU A 407 5.71 22.98 -11.60
N THR A 408 5.58 23.41 -12.84
CA THR A 408 5.72 22.58 -14.04
C THR A 408 7.06 21.81 -14.01
N PHE A 409 8.19 22.54 -13.78
CA PHE A 409 9.49 21.91 -13.73
C PHE A 409 9.62 20.94 -12.56
N LEU A 410 9.03 21.27 -11.41
CA LEU A 410 8.99 20.37 -10.25
C LEU A 410 8.23 19.06 -10.56
N PHE A 411 7.07 19.14 -11.23
CA PHE A 411 6.24 17.98 -11.54
C PHE A 411 6.84 17.09 -12.65
N LEU A 412 7.67 17.63 -13.53
CA LEU A 412 8.43 16.82 -14.49
C LEU A 412 9.39 15.82 -13.80
N SER A 413 9.72 16.02 -12.54
CA SER A 413 10.48 15.05 -11.75
C SER A 413 9.81 13.69 -11.64
N TYR A 414 8.46 13.62 -11.70
CA TYR A 414 7.72 12.36 -11.67
C TYR A 414 8.02 11.48 -12.88
N PRO A 415 7.67 11.87 -14.12
CA PRO A 415 7.91 11.03 -15.28
C PRO A 415 9.40 10.74 -15.50
N VAL A 416 10.30 11.69 -15.23
CA VAL A 416 11.75 11.48 -15.39
C VAL A 416 12.24 10.41 -14.41
N SER A 417 11.85 10.48 -13.14
CA SER A 417 12.22 9.47 -12.14
C SER A 417 11.63 8.09 -12.45
N TRP A 418 10.40 8.04 -12.96
CA TRP A 418 9.76 6.78 -13.37
C TRP A 418 10.49 6.14 -14.55
N ILE A 419 10.82 6.90 -15.59
CA ILE A 419 11.57 6.40 -16.76
C ILE A 419 12.96 5.89 -16.34
N ALA A 420 13.69 6.66 -15.54
CA ALA A 420 14.99 6.23 -15.04
C ALA A 420 14.91 4.91 -14.26
N THR A 421 13.90 4.77 -13.41
CA THR A 421 13.67 3.55 -12.64
C THR A 421 13.29 2.38 -13.55
N ILE A 422 12.40 2.58 -14.54
CA ILE A 422 12.00 1.54 -15.50
C ILE A 422 13.21 0.99 -16.23
N ILE A 423 14.09 1.85 -16.76
CA ILE A 423 15.30 1.42 -17.48
C ILE A 423 16.16 0.52 -16.61
N MET A 424 16.44 0.94 -15.36
CA MET A 424 17.23 0.14 -14.43
C MET A 424 16.58 -1.20 -14.08
N GLN A 425 15.24 -1.21 -13.86
CA GLN A 425 14.48 -2.41 -13.53
C GLN A 425 14.38 -3.40 -14.70
N VAL A 426 14.23 -2.92 -15.93
CA VAL A 426 14.26 -3.76 -17.15
C VAL A 426 15.59 -4.45 -17.30
N ILE A 427 16.69 -3.71 -17.12
CA ILE A 427 18.05 -4.28 -17.18
C ILE A 427 18.22 -5.35 -16.09
N CYS A 428 17.80 -5.05 -14.86
CA CYS A 428 17.83 -6.00 -13.74
C CYS A 428 17.02 -7.26 -14.06
N PHE A 429 15.79 -7.10 -14.54
CA PHE A 429 14.91 -8.21 -14.91
C PHE A 429 15.55 -9.10 -15.96
N TRP A 430 16.17 -8.53 -16.99
CA TRP A 430 16.85 -9.27 -18.03
C TRP A 430 18.01 -10.12 -17.46
N PHE A 431 18.84 -9.56 -16.58
CA PHE A 431 19.94 -10.30 -15.94
C PHE A 431 19.43 -11.43 -15.04
N VAL A 432 18.44 -11.16 -14.20
CA VAL A 432 17.84 -12.16 -13.31
C VAL A 432 17.22 -13.27 -14.13
N ARG A 433 16.48 -12.91 -15.19
CA ARG A 433 15.82 -13.86 -16.10
C ARG A 433 16.83 -14.77 -16.79
N LYS A 434 17.95 -14.22 -17.28
CA LYS A 434 19.05 -15.00 -17.88
C LYS A 434 19.70 -15.94 -16.87
N LYS A 435 19.88 -15.50 -15.62
CA LYS A 435 20.42 -16.33 -14.54
C LYS A 435 19.50 -17.53 -14.25
N ILE A 436 18.19 -17.28 -14.11
CA ILE A 436 17.20 -18.33 -13.84
C ILE A 436 17.15 -19.37 -14.96
N HIS A 437 17.20 -18.94 -16.23
CA HIS A 437 17.24 -19.87 -17.37
C HIS A 437 18.47 -20.80 -17.37
N ARG A 438 19.56 -20.40 -16.75
CA ARG A 438 20.76 -21.23 -16.66
C ARG A 438 20.72 -22.22 -15.50
N THR A 439 19.87 -21.96 -14.49
CA THR A 439 19.81 -22.74 -13.24
C THR A 439 18.61 -23.66 -13.14
N MET A 440 17.60 -23.52 -14.01
CA MET A 440 16.39 -24.37 -14.08
C MET A 440 16.35 -25.20 -15.37
#